data_5f6a0fb5eba0172fe8fce927f8d8e832
#
_entry.id   5f6a0fb5eba0172fe8fce927f8d8e832
#
_cell.length_a   1.000
_cell.length_b   1.000
_cell.length_c   1.000
_cell.angle_alpha   90.00
_cell.angle_beta   90.00
_cell.angle_gamma   90.00
#
_symmetry.space_group_name_H-M   'P 1'
#
loop_
_entity.id
_entity.type
_entity.pdbx_description
1 polymer ?
#
loop_
_entity_poly.entity_id
_entity_poly.type
_entity_poly.pdbx_seq_one_letter_code
_entity_poly.pdbx_strand_id
1 'polypeptide(L)'
;MFAPPPPAHPIWFDAEAQPESLTTLTRSVLRDAGVPEGDRQVFPETYSTVDGVFTFRGGPTRSGGAFGRVPRKPVALQLVWTHQTAQSRAPWFGGTGWTGQPAIVRWPDVMRHSMPKLGERTRQAGFVEVIQGSLDGRVHFLDLQTGKPSRPPIVTGNPIKGSVSLDPRGYPLLFVGQGIPENVPIGLRVYELIGHTEVFFLPGADKEAPRREWGAFDSSGLLNRVTDTYVVGGENGLLYLLKLHTAFDPIALSLAVAPEVVRYRYKEASSQHFGVENSMSALGWLAFFADNGGTVQAIDLRTFTPLWAFAAGDDTDASLALDTSLPRPALFTGCEVDKTGPKGFTHLRRIDALTGTVEWTNSFECRGALTPKKIDAGLFATPAIGTGDVADLVFFTIARCPGPENGAVLALDKATGAEVWRM
;
A
#
# COMPACT_ATOMS: atom_id res chain seq x y z
N MET A 1 27.78 -17.65 12.74
CA MET A 1 26.55 -18.29 13.25
C MET A 1 25.66 -17.15 13.75
N PHE A 2 24.59 -16.88 13.05
CA PHE A 2 23.58 -15.92 13.53
C PHE A 2 22.70 -16.64 14.54
N ALA A 3 22.45 -16.02 15.69
CA ALA A 3 21.51 -16.54 16.67
C ALA A 3 20.11 -16.66 16.02
N PRO A 4 19.37 -17.74 16.28
CA PRO A 4 17.99 -17.82 15.78
C PRO A 4 17.18 -16.66 16.36
N PRO A 5 16.21 -16.11 15.59
CA PRO A 5 15.33 -15.05 16.09
C PRO A 5 14.59 -15.56 17.35
N PRO A 6 14.29 -14.68 18.31
CA PRO A 6 13.51 -15.05 19.48
C PRO A 6 12.17 -15.64 19.04
N PRO A 7 11.59 -16.58 19.77
CA PRO A 7 10.31 -17.19 19.42
C PRO A 7 9.23 -16.10 19.37
N ALA A 8 8.45 -16.09 18.29
CA ALA A 8 7.31 -15.21 18.15
C ALA A 8 6.40 -15.36 19.37
N HIS A 9 6.16 -14.28 20.10
CA HIS A 9 5.22 -14.31 21.22
C HIS A 9 3.83 -14.61 20.66
N PRO A 10 3.10 -15.61 21.21
CA PRO A 10 1.74 -15.88 20.77
C PRO A 10 0.89 -14.64 21.07
N ILE A 11 0.29 -14.07 20.01
CA ILE A 11 -0.68 -12.99 20.16
C ILE A 11 -2.00 -13.66 20.55
N TRP A 12 -2.41 -13.51 21.80
CA TRP A 12 -3.69 -14.00 22.30
C TRP A 12 -4.76 -12.95 22.06
N PHE A 13 -5.83 -13.33 21.37
CA PHE A 13 -7.03 -12.52 21.25
C PHE A 13 -8.00 -12.89 22.35
N ASP A 14 -8.45 -11.89 23.07
CA ASP A 14 -9.65 -12.02 23.89
C ASP A 14 -10.86 -11.87 22.98
N ALA A 15 -11.52 -12.97 22.67
CA ALA A 15 -12.66 -13.01 21.76
C ALA A 15 -13.91 -12.29 22.33
N GLU A 16 -13.88 -11.88 23.59
CA GLU A 16 -15.03 -11.26 24.26
C GLU A 16 -15.08 -9.73 24.09
N ALA A 17 -13.99 -9.07 23.67
CA ALA A 17 -13.95 -7.62 23.47
C ALA A 17 -14.20 -7.23 22.00
N GLN A 18 -15.36 -7.55 21.45
CA GLN A 18 -15.73 -7.08 20.12
C GLN A 18 -16.35 -5.68 20.20
N PRO A 19 -15.86 -4.70 19.42
CA PRO A 19 -16.47 -3.38 19.34
C PRO A 19 -17.94 -3.49 18.87
N GLU A 20 -18.84 -2.67 19.42
CA GLU A 20 -20.26 -2.60 19.03
C GLU A 20 -20.47 -2.38 17.52
N SER A 21 -19.49 -1.80 16.84
CA SER A 21 -19.49 -1.54 15.38
C SER A 21 -19.51 -2.79 14.49
N LEU A 22 -19.11 -3.97 14.98
CA LEU A 22 -19.16 -5.21 14.17
C LEU A 22 -20.59 -5.71 13.90
N THR A 23 -21.57 -5.30 14.67
CA THR A 23 -22.98 -5.73 14.50
C THR A 23 -23.60 -5.21 13.20
N THR A 24 -23.05 -4.16 12.60
CA THR A 24 -23.51 -3.57 11.34
C THR A 24 -22.76 -4.06 10.11
N LEU A 25 -21.61 -4.70 10.32
CA LEU A 25 -20.75 -5.18 9.22
C LEU A 25 -21.16 -6.58 8.78
N THR A 26 -21.66 -6.72 7.56
CA THR A 26 -21.91 -8.02 6.92
C THR A 26 -20.80 -8.35 5.94
N ARG A 27 -20.44 -9.62 5.81
CA ARG A 27 -19.37 -10.07 4.92
C ARG A 27 -19.78 -11.28 4.09
N SER A 28 -19.10 -11.46 2.97
CA SER A 28 -19.09 -12.71 2.23
C SER A 28 -17.68 -13.00 1.67
N VAL A 29 -17.36 -14.28 1.58
CA VAL A 29 -16.10 -14.76 1.00
C VAL A 29 -16.42 -15.58 -0.23
N LEU A 30 -15.92 -15.16 -1.38
CA LEU A 30 -16.16 -15.77 -2.67
C LEU A 30 -14.85 -16.38 -3.18
N ARG A 31 -14.90 -17.65 -3.57
CA ARG A 31 -13.73 -18.40 -4.03
C ARG A 31 -13.98 -18.93 -5.42
N ASP A 32 -13.04 -18.66 -6.34
CA ASP A 32 -13.10 -19.25 -7.69
C ASP A 32 -12.59 -20.70 -7.68
N ALA A 33 -11.66 -21.01 -6.77
CA ALA A 33 -11.19 -22.36 -6.49
C ALA A 33 -10.91 -22.50 -4.98
N GLY A 34 -10.89 -23.71 -4.48
CA GLY A 34 -10.69 -24.00 -3.06
C GLY A 34 -9.27 -23.72 -2.59
N VAL A 35 -9.01 -22.56 -2.02
CA VAL A 35 -7.75 -22.35 -1.29
C VAL A 35 -7.78 -23.19 -0.01
N PRO A 36 -6.83 -24.12 0.19
CA PRO A 36 -6.81 -24.98 1.37
C PRO A 36 -6.77 -24.19 2.67
N GLU A 37 -7.44 -24.69 3.69
CA GLU A 37 -7.65 -23.98 4.96
C GLU A 37 -6.38 -23.78 5.80
N GLY A 38 -5.34 -24.56 5.59
CA GLY A 38 -4.15 -24.62 6.45
C GLY A 38 -3.01 -23.64 6.12
N ASP A 39 -2.91 -23.09 4.89
CA ASP A 39 -1.74 -22.34 4.41
C ASP A 39 -1.88 -20.83 4.51
N ARG A 40 -2.71 -20.34 5.41
CA ARG A 40 -3.19 -18.97 5.36
C ARG A 40 -2.34 -18.00 6.15
N GLN A 41 -1.64 -17.18 5.41
CA GLN A 41 -1.43 -15.75 5.50
C GLN A 41 -0.82 -15.23 6.80
N VAL A 42 0.16 -15.89 7.38
CA VAL A 42 1.00 -15.26 8.39
C VAL A 42 2.14 -14.56 7.68
N PHE A 43 2.16 -13.22 7.69
CA PHE A 43 3.28 -12.47 7.17
C PHE A 43 4.51 -12.67 8.05
N PRO A 44 5.69 -12.97 7.45
CA PRO A 44 6.92 -13.12 8.23
C PRO A 44 7.40 -11.76 8.76
N GLU A 45 8.08 -11.76 9.91
CA GLU A 45 8.67 -10.53 10.48
C GLU A 45 9.60 -9.82 9.50
N THR A 46 10.43 -10.56 8.79
CA THR A 46 11.24 -10.01 7.69
C THR A 46 10.47 -10.15 6.39
N TYR A 47 9.99 -9.04 5.86
CA TYR A 47 9.17 -9.03 4.66
C TYR A 47 9.93 -9.50 3.41
N SER A 48 11.12 -8.96 3.16
CA SER A 48 11.94 -9.29 1.99
C SER A 48 13.20 -10.04 2.37
N THR A 49 13.65 -10.95 1.50
CA THR A 49 14.96 -11.60 1.57
C THR A 49 16.05 -10.87 0.78
N VAL A 50 15.67 -9.80 0.10
CA VAL A 50 16.52 -9.01 -0.80
C VAL A 50 16.49 -7.55 -0.34
N ASP A 51 17.61 -6.85 -0.51
CA ASP A 51 17.74 -5.44 -0.16
C ASP A 51 16.90 -4.55 -1.10
N GLY A 52 15.95 -3.78 -0.54
CA GLY A 52 15.07 -2.95 -1.33
C GLY A 52 13.83 -2.43 -0.60
N VAL A 53 12.98 -1.75 -1.35
CA VAL A 53 11.62 -1.29 -0.99
C VAL A 53 10.65 -1.92 -1.99
N PHE A 54 10.00 -2.99 -1.60
CA PHE A 54 9.26 -3.88 -2.52
C PHE A 54 7.79 -3.53 -2.70
N THR A 55 7.25 -2.66 -1.88
CA THR A 55 5.86 -2.21 -1.91
C THR A 55 5.75 -0.84 -1.24
N PHE A 56 4.61 -0.20 -1.32
CA PHE A 56 4.37 1.08 -0.66
C PHE A 56 4.78 1.03 0.82
N ARG A 57 5.62 2.01 1.23
CA ARG A 57 6.15 2.13 2.59
C ARG A 57 6.88 0.88 3.10
N GLY A 58 7.50 0.13 2.19
CA GLY A 58 8.50 -0.90 2.46
C GLY A 58 7.99 -2.29 2.82
N GLY A 59 6.80 -2.43 3.38
CA GLY A 59 6.29 -3.74 3.77
C GLY A 59 4.98 -3.71 4.53
N PRO A 60 4.65 -4.79 5.25
CA PRO A 60 3.35 -4.97 5.88
C PRO A 60 2.97 -3.90 6.90
N THR A 61 3.93 -3.32 7.60
CA THR A 61 3.65 -2.30 8.61
C THR A 61 3.35 -0.93 8.03
N ARG A 62 3.64 -0.68 6.75
CA ARG A 62 3.51 0.64 6.10
C ARG A 62 4.24 1.75 6.87
N SER A 63 5.23 1.41 7.68
CA SER A 63 6.02 2.34 8.50
C SER A 63 7.47 2.48 8.04
N GLY A 64 7.94 1.59 7.15
CA GLY A 64 9.23 1.64 6.49
C GLY A 64 9.07 2.10 5.04
N GLY A 65 10.14 2.52 4.40
CA GLY A 65 10.12 2.99 3.01
C GLY A 65 11.43 3.66 2.65
N ALA A 66 12.36 3.66 3.60
CA ALA A 66 13.71 4.15 3.39
C ALA A 66 14.56 3.05 2.77
N PHE A 67 15.37 3.44 1.79
CA PHE A 67 16.43 2.60 1.22
C PHE A 67 17.79 3.25 1.51
N GLY A 68 18.68 2.47 2.11
CA GLY A 68 19.99 2.94 2.50
C GLY A 68 20.04 3.62 3.88
N ARG A 69 21.17 4.21 4.19
CA ARG A 69 21.46 4.83 5.50
C ARG A 69 22.15 6.16 5.33
N VAL A 70 21.68 7.17 6.05
CA VAL A 70 22.33 8.48 6.14
C VAL A 70 23.28 8.45 7.36
N PRO A 71 24.60 8.40 7.17
CA PRO A 71 25.56 8.21 8.28
C PRO A 71 25.77 9.46 9.14
N ARG A 72 25.35 10.62 8.64
CA ARG A 72 25.49 11.91 9.33
C ARG A 72 24.22 12.73 9.14
N LYS A 73 23.92 13.62 10.08
CA LYS A 73 22.82 14.58 9.95
C LYS A 73 23.02 15.40 8.65
N PRO A 74 22.06 15.36 7.70
CA PRO A 74 22.19 16.16 6.50
C PRO A 74 22.06 17.65 6.82
N VAL A 75 22.84 18.48 6.14
CA VAL A 75 22.78 19.94 6.26
C VAL A 75 22.04 20.58 5.08
N ALA A 76 21.90 19.84 3.97
CA ALA A 76 21.19 20.26 2.77
C ALA A 76 20.77 19.05 1.94
N LEU A 77 19.78 19.26 1.08
CA LEU A 77 19.38 18.34 0.02
C LEU A 77 19.89 18.88 -1.32
N GLN A 78 20.37 18.00 -2.19
CA GLN A 78 20.81 18.34 -3.53
C GLN A 78 20.05 17.50 -4.55
N LEU A 79 19.58 18.14 -5.62
CA LEU A 79 19.02 17.44 -6.77
C LEU A 79 20.14 16.69 -7.49
N VAL A 80 20.03 15.35 -7.59
CA VAL A 80 21.03 14.50 -8.26
C VAL A 80 20.63 14.25 -9.71
N TRP A 81 19.37 13.93 -9.95
CA TRP A 81 18.84 13.71 -11.30
C TRP A 81 17.32 13.88 -11.32
N THR A 82 16.76 14.04 -12.51
CA THR A 82 15.34 14.04 -12.79
C THR A 82 15.04 13.09 -13.94
N HIS A 83 13.87 12.49 -13.94
CA HIS A 83 13.34 11.71 -15.05
C HIS A 83 12.03 12.32 -15.53
N GLN A 84 11.92 12.57 -16.82
CA GLN A 84 10.72 13.10 -17.44
C GLN A 84 9.83 11.96 -17.91
N THR A 85 8.61 11.87 -17.39
CA THR A 85 7.57 10.96 -17.89
C THR A 85 6.89 11.56 -19.13
N ALA A 86 6.21 10.73 -19.92
CA ALA A 86 5.35 11.22 -20.97
C ALA A 86 4.06 11.83 -20.39
N GLN A 87 3.32 12.54 -21.21
CA GLN A 87 1.98 13.01 -20.85
C GLN A 87 0.95 11.92 -21.13
N SER A 88 0.00 11.75 -20.20
CA SER A 88 -1.23 11.02 -20.45
C SER A 88 -2.24 11.90 -21.20
N ARG A 89 -3.35 11.31 -21.63
CA ARG A 89 -4.49 12.11 -22.09
C ARG A 89 -5.03 12.95 -20.94
N ALA A 90 -5.48 14.18 -21.26
CA ALA A 90 -6.14 15.03 -20.28
C ALA A 90 -7.26 14.24 -19.54
N PRO A 91 -7.46 14.40 -18.23
CA PRO A 91 -6.98 15.52 -17.40
C PRO A 91 -5.73 15.21 -16.54
N TRP A 92 -5.09 14.05 -16.67
CA TRP A 92 -4.09 13.55 -15.71
C TRP A 92 -2.64 13.93 -16.04
N PHE A 93 -2.36 14.42 -17.24
CA PHE A 93 -1.14 15.09 -17.71
C PHE A 93 0.19 14.32 -17.57
N GLY A 94 0.28 13.20 -16.87
CA GLY A 94 1.54 12.47 -16.62
C GLY A 94 2.11 12.71 -15.23
N GLY A 95 3.34 12.29 -15.00
CA GLY A 95 3.95 12.32 -13.66
C GLY A 95 3.61 11.07 -12.84
N THR A 96 3.72 11.18 -11.52
CA THR A 96 3.34 10.13 -10.58
C THR A 96 2.04 10.47 -9.89
N GLY A 97 1.23 9.48 -9.55
CA GLY A 97 0.09 9.66 -8.67
C GLY A 97 0.55 10.08 -7.26
N TRP A 98 -0.34 10.68 -6.50
CA TRP A 98 -0.02 11.13 -5.14
C TRP A 98 0.31 9.97 -4.17
N THR A 99 -0.15 8.75 -4.45
CA THR A 99 0.23 7.51 -3.76
C THR A 99 1.35 6.75 -4.46
N GLY A 100 1.92 7.29 -5.52
CA GLY A 100 2.88 6.65 -6.41
C GLY A 100 4.32 6.66 -5.87
N GLN A 101 4.62 5.86 -4.85
CA GLN A 101 5.98 5.65 -4.38
C GLN A 101 6.72 4.68 -5.31
N PRO A 102 7.99 4.93 -5.68
CA PRO A 102 8.79 3.97 -6.42
C PRO A 102 9.13 2.73 -5.58
N ALA A 103 9.12 1.56 -6.20
CA ALA A 103 9.83 0.41 -5.68
C ALA A 103 11.33 0.55 -5.96
N ILE A 104 12.16 0.04 -5.05
CA ILE A 104 13.63 0.08 -5.17
C ILE A 104 14.15 -1.31 -4.89
N VAL A 105 15.05 -1.80 -5.74
CA VAL A 105 15.57 -3.16 -5.57
C VAL A 105 17.04 -3.27 -5.96
N ARG A 106 17.80 -3.92 -5.10
CA ARG A 106 19.14 -4.42 -5.41
C ARG A 106 19.01 -5.87 -5.86
N TRP A 107 18.84 -6.08 -7.15
CA TRP A 107 18.67 -7.41 -7.69
C TRP A 107 19.84 -8.34 -7.35
N PRO A 108 19.59 -9.56 -6.84
CA PRO A 108 20.62 -10.58 -6.72
C PRO A 108 21.28 -10.89 -8.06
N ASP A 109 22.54 -11.32 -8.05
CA ASP A 109 23.31 -11.58 -9.27
C ASP A 109 22.61 -12.55 -10.23
N VAL A 110 22.08 -13.64 -9.70
CA VAL A 110 21.33 -14.63 -10.50
C VAL A 110 20.13 -13.98 -11.18
N MET A 111 19.42 -13.06 -10.52
CA MET A 111 18.26 -12.37 -11.09
C MET A 111 18.68 -11.38 -12.18
N ARG A 112 19.76 -10.62 -11.97
CA ARG A 112 20.27 -9.71 -13.00
C ARG A 112 20.67 -10.44 -14.29
N HIS A 113 21.23 -11.64 -14.17
CA HIS A 113 21.57 -12.49 -15.31
C HIS A 113 20.36 -13.14 -15.98
N SER A 114 19.27 -13.35 -15.23
CA SER A 114 18.02 -13.88 -15.80
C SER A 114 17.18 -12.83 -16.54
N MET A 115 17.52 -11.55 -16.45
CA MET A 115 16.76 -10.47 -17.10
C MET A 115 17.52 -9.88 -18.30
N PRO A 116 17.41 -10.44 -19.51
CA PRO A 116 18.21 -10.04 -20.68
C PRO A 116 17.96 -8.60 -21.15
N LYS A 117 16.79 -8.02 -20.81
CA LYS A 117 16.46 -6.63 -21.12
C LYS A 117 17.22 -5.60 -20.27
N LEU A 118 17.86 -6.03 -19.19
CA LEU A 118 18.80 -5.17 -18.47
C LEU A 118 20.04 -4.92 -19.33
N GLY A 119 20.42 -3.64 -19.50
CA GLY A 119 21.62 -3.26 -20.24
C GLY A 119 22.91 -3.73 -19.53
N GLU A 120 24.02 -3.77 -20.24
CA GLU A 120 25.31 -4.25 -19.70
C GLU A 120 25.74 -3.53 -18.43
N ARG A 121 25.54 -2.21 -18.36
CA ARG A 121 25.86 -1.40 -17.19
C ARG A 121 25.11 -1.85 -15.92
N THR A 122 23.90 -2.34 -16.06
CA THR A 122 23.03 -2.76 -14.96
C THR A 122 23.37 -4.15 -14.43
N ARG A 123 24.24 -4.88 -15.13
CA ARG A 123 24.78 -6.17 -14.68
C ARG A 123 25.93 -6.04 -13.69
N GLN A 124 26.43 -4.82 -13.48
CA GLN A 124 27.52 -4.58 -12.54
C GLN A 124 27.10 -4.77 -11.09
N ALA A 125 28.05 -5.19 -10.25
CA ALA A 125 27.83 -5.28 -8.81
C ALA A 125 27.44 -3.89 -8.24
N GLY A 126 26.47 -3.86 -7.32
CA GLY A 126 26.02 -2.61 -6.70
C GLY A 126 24.90 -1.88 -7.45
N PHE A 127 24.49 -2.32 -8.62
CA PHE A 127 23.34 -1.74 -9.33
C PHE A 127 22.05 -1.85 -8.49
N VAL A 128 21.35 -0.73 -8.39
CA VAL A 128 20.04 -0.63 -7.73
C VAL A 128 19.05 -0.04 -8.72
N GLU A 129 17.94 -0.72 -8.91
CA GLU A 129 16.88 -0.30 -9.81
C GLU A 129 15.77 0.41 -9.08
N VAL A 130 15.32 1.52 -9.63
CA VAL A 130 14.08 2.25 -9.25
C VAL A 130 13.00 1.89 -10.25
N ILE A 131 11.84 1.46 -9.78
CA ILE A 131 10.72 1.04 -10.62
C ILE A 131 9.51 1.90 -10.24
N GLN A 132 9.07 2.74 -11.19
CA GLN A 132 8.05 3.76 -10.95
C GLN A 132 6.86 3.58 -11.90
N GLY A 133 5.67 3.37 -11.33
CA GLY A 133 4.41 3.52 -12.04
C GLY A 133 4.11 5.00 -12.31
N SER A 134 3.55 5.31 -13.46
CA SER A 134 3.30 6.69 -13.88
C SER A 134 1.90 6.87 -14.44
N LEU A 135 1.39 8.10 -14.29
CA LEU A 135 0.13 8.54 -14.91
C LEU A 135 0.16 8.54 -16.43
N ASP A 136 1.34 8.40 -17.05
CA ASP A 136 1.48 8.23 -18.51
C ASP A 136 1.16 6.80 -19.00
N GLY A 137 0.69 5.91 -18.11
CA GLY A 137 0.34 4.54 -18.43
C GLY A 137 1.56 3.65 -18.66
N ARG A 138 2.68 3.97 -18.02
CA ARG A 138 3.93 3.20 -18.11
C ARG A 138 4.52 2.89 -16.76
N VAL A 139 5.28 1.80 -16.71
CA VAL A 139 6.22 1.54 -15.62
C VAL A 139 7.61 1.86 -16.13
N HIS A 140 8.28 2.81 -15.48
CA HIS A 140 9.64 3.25 -15.78
C HIS A 140 10.65 2.51 -14.91
N PHE A 141 11.79 2.16 -15.48
CA PHE A 141 12.89 1.45 -14.84
C PHE A 141 14.15 2.30 -14.92
N LEU A 142 14.71 2.70 -13.80
CA LEU A 142 15.79 3.67 -13.71
C LEU A 142 16.92 3.15 -12.82
N ASP A 143 18.14 3.51 -13.17
CA ASP A 143 19.30 3.34 -12.29
C ASP A 143 19.24 4.38 -11.16
N LEU A 144 19.24 3.94 -9.91
CA LEU A 144 19.16 4.82 -8.74
C LEU A 144 20.29 5.87 -8.71
N GLN A 145 21.47 5.51 -9.15
CA GLN A 145 22.63 6.40 -9.09
C GLN A 145 22.59 7.52 -10.15
N THR A 146 22.04 7.23 -11.33
CA THR A 146 22.17 8.12 -12.49
C THR A 146 20.85 8.63 -13.07
N GLY A 147 19.71 8.08 -12.64
CA GLY A 147 18.40 8.38 -13.21
C GLY A 147 18.20 7.92 -14.66
N LYS A 148 19.18 7.25 -15.25
CA LYS A 148 19.08 6.76 -16.64
C LYS A 148 18.22 5.49 -16.70
N PRO A 149 17.45 5.30 -17.80
CA PRO A 149 16.72 4.07 -18.00
C PRO A 149 17.65 2.85 -17.94
N SER A 150 17.27 1.86 -17.13
CA SER A 150 17.97 0.57 -17.00
C SER A 150 17.52 -0.43 -18.07
N ARG A 151 16.29 -0.30 -18.54
CA ARG A 151 15.63 -1.10 -19.58
C ARG A 151 14.42 -0.36 -20.15
N PRO A 152 13.82 -0.82 -21.27
CA PRO A 152 12.61 -0.22 -21.82
C PRO A 152 11.46 -0.22 -20.81
N PRO A 153 10.58 0.81 -20.83
CA PRO A 153 9.39 0.83 -19.98
C PRO A 153 8.38 -0.25 -20.39
N ILE A 154 7.56 -0.70 -19.44
CA ILE A 154 6.36 -1.50 -19.73
C ILE A 154 5.21 -0.53 -19.98
N VAL A 155 4.50 -0.70 -21.10
CA VAL A 155 3.29 0.07 -21.43
C VAL A 155 2.07 -0.69 -20.92
N THR A 156 1.38 -0.14 -19.93
CA THR A 156 0.20 -0.77 -19.30
C THR A 156 -1.12 -0.33 -19.93
N GLY A 157 -1.09 0.77 -20.68
CA GLY A 157 -2.24 1.30 -21.42
C GLY A 157 -3.18 2.21 -20.62
N ASN A 158 -3.19 2.14 -19.31
CA ASN A 158 -3.96 3.01 -18.42
C ASN A 158 -3.06 3.68 -17.38
N PRO A 159 -3.38 4.89 -16.92
CA PRO A 159 -2.65 5.57 -15.85
C PRO A 159 -2.50 4.74 -14.58
N ILE A 160 -1.33 4.84 -13.96
CA ILE A 160 -0.98 4.20 -12.68
C ILE A 160 -0.94 5.30 -11.62
N LYS A 161 -1.91 5.34 -10.71
CA LYS A 161 -1.97 6.29 -9.60
C LYS A 161 -1.17 5.79 -8.39
N GLY A 162 -1.34 4.52 -8.07
CA GLY A 162 -0.75 3.87 -6.91
C GLY A 162 0.71 3.46 -7.08
N SER A 163 1.24 2.83 -6.06
CA SER A 163 2.60 2.27 -6.05
C SER A 163 2.60 0.86 -6.62
N VAL A 164 3.59 0.59 -7.46
CA VAL A 164 3.86 -0.78 -7.90
C VAL A 164 4.41 -1.61 -6.74
N SER A 165 4.30 -2.93 -6.83
CA SER A 165 4.95 -3.84 -5.88
C SER A 165 5.71 -4.95 -6.60
N LEU A 166 6.74 -5.46 -5.92
CA LEU A 166 7.63 -6.51 -6.40
C LEU A 166 7.53 -7.73 -5.50
N ASP A 167 8.00 -8.85 -6.00
CA ASP A 167 8.13 -10.06 -5.21
C ASP A 167 9.24 -9.92 -4.16
N PRO A 168 8.92 -9.99 -2.85
CA PRO A 168 9.91 -9.82 -1.79
C PRO A 168 10.93 -10.97 -1.67
N ARG A 169 10.76 -12.05 -2.43
CA ARG A 169 11.78 -13.09 -2.63
C ARG A 169 12.90 -12.63 -3.56
N GLY A 170 12.68 -11.51 -4.25
CA GLY A 170 13.57 -11.00 -5.29
C GLY A 170 13.36 -11.71 -6.64
N TYR A 171 12.26 -12.42 -6.83
CA TYR A 171 11.89 -12.94 -8.14
C TYR A 171 11.50 -11.78 -9.07
N PRO A 172 11.78 -11.89 -10.38
CA PRO A 172 11.50 -10.83 -11.34
C PRO A 172 10.00 -10.74 -11.68
N LEU A 173 9.18 -10.48 -10.67
CA LEU A 173 7.72 -10.39 -10.73
C LEU A 173 7.26 -9.01 -10.25
N LEU A 174 6.42 -8.35 -11.03
CA LEU A 174 5.94 -6.99 -10.82
C LEU A 174 4.40 -6.96 -10.83
N PHE A 175 3.81 -6.31 -9.83
CA PHE A 175 2.37 -6.08 -9.71
C PHE A 175 2.06 -4.60 -9.93
N VAL A 176 1.11 -4.33 -10.82
CA VAL A 176 0.75 -2.97 -11.27
C VAL A 176 -0.76 -2.79 -11.21
N GLY A 177 -1.22 -1.98 -10.25
CA GLY A 177 -2.60 -1.51 -10.20
C GLY A 177 -2.80 -0.33 -11.17
N GLN A 178 -3.91 -0.33 -11.90
CA GLN A 178 -4.29 0.76 -12.80
C GLN A 178 -5.37 1.62 -12.13
N GLY A 179 -5.18 2.94 -12.10
CA GLY A 179 -6.05 3.86 -11.36
C GLY A 179 -7.15 4.51 -12.19
N ILE A 180 -7.03 4.53 -13.53
CA ILE A 180 -7.95 5.27 -14.40
C ILE A 180 -8.19 4.48 -15.69
N PRO A 181 -9.45 4.23 -16.10
CA PRO A 181 -9.75 3.57 -17.36
C PRO A 181 -9.57 4.54 -18.53
N GLU A 182 -8.67 4.25 -19.46
CA GLU A 182 -8.49 5.05 -20.68
C GLU A 182 -8.52 4.21 -21.97
N ASN A 183 -7.60 3.27 -22.11
CA ASN A 183 -7.33 2.64 -23.41
C ASN A 183 -7.58 1.13 -23.44
N VAL A 184 -7.51 0.47 -22.29
CA VAL A 184 -7.61 -0.98 -22.15
C VAL A 184 -8.49 -1.33 -20.95
N PRO A 185 -8.96 -2.57 -20.80
CA PRO A 185 -9.64 -2.99 -19.57
C PRO A 185 -8.81 -2.69 -18.34
N ILE A 186 -9.43 -2.01 -17.35
CA ILE A 186 -8.78 -1.61 -16.11
C ILE A 186 -8.71 -2.77 -15.12
N GLY A 187 -7.64 -2.82 -14.33
CA GLY A 187 -7.47 -3.84 -13.30
C GLY A 187 -6.06 -3.88 -12.72
N LEU A 188 -5.75 -4.99 -12.06
CA LEU A 188 -4.41 -5.33 -11.59
C LEU A 188 -3.72 -6.22 -12.64
N ARG A 189 -2.53 -5.81 -13.06
CA ARG A 189 -1.69 -6.56 -14.02
C ARG A 189 -0.46 -7.10 -13.33
N VAL A 190 -0.08 -8.31 -13.68
CA VAL A 190 1.13 -8.96 -13.19
C VAL A 190 2.07 -9.22 -14.36
N TYR A 191 3.28 -8.71 -14.26
CA TYR A 191 4.31 -8.85 -15.30
C TYR A 191 5.50 -9.66 -14.79
N GLU A 192 5.99 -10.57 -15.61
CA GLU A 192 7.33 -11.10 -15.45
C GLU A 192 8.34 -10.12 -16.07
N LEU A 193 9.49 -9.92 -15.41
CA LEU A 193 10.48 -8.94 -15.81
C LEU A 193 11.65 -9.52 -16.62
N ILE A 194 11.59 -10.80 -17.00
CA ILE A 194 12.54 -11.46 -17.90
C ILE A 194 12.27 -10.97 -19.33
N GLY A 195 11.06 -11.22 -19.81
CA GLY A 195 10.58 -10.81 -21.12
C GLY A 195 9.77 -9.51 -21.16
N HIS A 196 9.37 -8.95 -20.00
CA HIS A 196 8.35 -7.91 -19.85
C HIS A 196 6.97 -8.35 -20.33
N THR A 197 6.61 -9.61 -20.05
CA THR A 197 5.34 -10.19 -20.46
C THR A 197 4.32 -10.09 -19.35
N GLU A 198 3.07 -9.74 -19.70
CA GLU A 198 1.95 -9.88 -18.79
C GLU A 198 1.66 -11.35 -18.58
N VAL A 199 1.75 -11.82 -17.34
CA VAL A 199 1.53 -13.23 -16.98
C VAL A 199 0.18 -13.45 -16.30
N PHE A 200 -0.47 -12.37 -15.82
CA PHE A 200 -1.83 -12.44 -15.28
C PHE A 200 -2.50 -11.06 -15.30
N PHE A 201 -3.80 -11.06 -15.51
CA PHE A 201 -4.67 -9.90 -15.41
C PHE A 201 -5.88 -10.21 -14.53
N LEU A 202 -6.06 -9.43 -13.46
CA LEU A 202 -7.27 -9.42 -12.63
C LEU A 202 -8.15 -8.25 -13.08
N PRO A 203 -9.30 -8.49 -13.73
CA PRO A 203 -10.21 -7.42 -14.11
C PRO A 203 -10.73 -6.67 -12.89
N GLY A 204 -10.68 -5.34 -12.92
CA GLY A 204 -11.25 -4.51 -11.88
C GLY A 204 -12.78 -4.39 -11.96
N ALA A 205 -13.34 -4.50 -13.17
CA ALA A 205 -14.78 -4.67 -13.36
C ALA A 205 -15.19 -6.09 -12.96
N ASP A 206 -15.59 -6.25 -11.70
CA ASP A 206 -15.95 -7.52 -11.10
C ASP A 206 -17.45 -7.56 -10.78
N LYS A 207 -18.16 -8.61 -11.22
CA LYS A 207 -19.61 -8.77 -11.01
C LYS A 207 -20.00 -8.89 -9.53
N GLU A 208 -19.07 -9.32 -8.69
CA GLU A 208 -19.24 -9.49 -7.25
C GLU A 208 -18.94 -8.20 -6.47
N ALA A 209 -18.38 -7.20 -7.14
CA ALA A 209 -18.02 -5.95 -6.50
C ALA A 209 -19.24 -5.09 -6.17
N PRO A 210 -19.26 -4.38 -5.02
CA PRO A 210 -20.25 -3.36 -4.72
C PRO A 210 -20.29 -2.24 -5.77
N ARG A 211 -19.11 -1.82 -6.27
CA ARG A 211 -18.94 -0.81 -7.33
C ARG A 211 -18.49 -1.48 -8.64
N ARG A 212 -19.41 -2.14 -9.29
CA ARG A 212 -19.12 -3.01 -10.45
C ARG A 212 -18.44 -2.32 -11.63
N GLU A 213 -18.71 -1.03 -11.84
CA GLU A 213 -18.22 -0.25 -12.97
C GLU A 213 -16.88 0.44 -12.70
N TRP A 214 -16.44 0.49 -11.45
CA TRP A 214 -15.21 1.15 -11.04
C TRP A 214 -14.15 0.13 -10.67
N GLY A 215 -13.22 -0.10 -11.57
CA GLY A 215 -12.23 -1.18 -11.47
C GLY A 215 -10.81 -0.73 -11.17
N ALA A 216 -10.61 0.42 -10.54
CA ALA A 216 -9.29 0.93 -10.22
C ALA A 216 -8.63 0.17 -9.05
N PHE A 217 -7.29 0.18 -9.06
CA PHE A 217 -6.43 -0.37 -8.02
C PHE A 217 -5.34 0.67 -7.70
N ASP A 218 -5.58 1.53 -6.74
CA ASP A 218 -4.62 2.52 -6.27
C ASP A 218 -3.81 1.99 -5.08
N SER A 219 -4.34 1.02 -4.35
CA SER A 219 -3.64 0.36 -3.27
C SER A 219 -2.46 -0.47 -3.77
N SER A 220 -1.36 -0.46 -3.02
CA SER A 220 -0.20 -1.32 -3.25
C SER A 220 -0.33 -2.60 -2.43
N GLY A 221 -0.37 -3.75 -3.10
CA GLY A 221 -0.57 -5.03 -2.44
C GLY A 221 0.63 -5.53 -1.66
N LEU A 222 0.41 -6.58 -0.90
CA LEU A 222 1.41 -7.29 -0.13
C LEU A 222 1.52 -8.73 -0.62
N LEU A 223 2.72 -9.15 -1.03
CA LEU A 223 3.00 -10.56 -1.30
C LEU A 223 3.59 -11.22 -0.05
N ASN A 224 2.89 -12.22 0.47
CA ASN A 224 3.45 -13.09 1.48
C ASN A 224 4.40 -14.10 0.81
N ARG A 225 5.70 -13.91 1.02
CA ARG A 225 6.76 -14.72 0.38
C ARG A 225 6.77 -16.20 0.82
N VAL A 226 6.17 -16.53 1.96
CA VAL A 226 6.12 -17.87 2.52
C VAL A 226 4.97 -18.66 1.92
N THR A 227 3.81 -18.04 1.82
CA THR A 227 2.60 -18.67 1.31
C THR A 227 2.36 -18.43 -0.18
N ASP A 228 3.20 -17.63 -0.82
CA ASP A 228 3.05 -17.26 -2.24
C ASP A 228 1.68 -16.65 -2.55
N THR A 229 1.23 -15.76 -1.68
CA THR A 229 -0.10 -15.15 -1.77
C THR A 229 -0.02 -13.63 -1.77
N TYR A 230 -0.64 -13.00 -2.76
CA TYR A 230 -0.73 -11.56 -2.92
C TYR A 230 -2.08 -11.05 -2.45
N VAL A 231 -2.09 -10.02 -1.62
CA VAL A 231 -3.32 -9.41 -1.09
C VAL A 231 -3.36 -7.94 -1.48
N VAL A 232 -4.51 -7.47 -2.00
CA VAL A 232 -4.67 -6.11 -2.50
C VAL A 232 -6.12 -5.64 -2.38
N GLY A 233 -6.32 -4.38 -2.03
CA GLY A 233 -7.63 -3.71 -2.08
C GLY A 233 -7.95 -3.19 -3.48
N GLY A 234 -9.22 -3.20 -3.85
CA GLY A 234 -9.73 -2.57 -5.06
C GLY A 234 -10.70 -1.44 -4.73
N GLU A 235 -10.68 -0.37 -5.51
CA GLU A 235 -11.67 0.71 -5.39
C GLU A 235 -13.10 0.25 -5.77
N ASN A 236 -13.23 -0.96 -6.30
CA ASN A 236 -14.52 -1.59 -6.51
C ASN A 236 -15.17 -2.13 -5.23
N GLY A 237 -14.47 -2.03 -4.08
CA GLY A 237 -14.96 -2.45 -2.77
C GLY A 237 -14.71 -3.91 -2.42
N LEU A 238 -13.77 -4.56 -3.10
CA LEU A 238 -13.32 -5.90 -2.78
C LEU A 238 -11.87 -5.89 -2.27
N LEU A 239 -11.60 -6.75 -1.30
CA LEU A 239 -10.24 -7.18 -1.01
C LEU A 239 -9.98 -8.49 -1.74
N TYR A 240 -8.91 -8.54 -2.52
CA TYR A 240 -8.50 -9.71 -3.30
C TYR A 240 -7.32 -10.41 -2.65
N LEU A 241 -7.37 -11.72 -2.64
CA LEU A 241 -6.28 -12.59 -2.27
C LEU A 241 -6.01 -13.55 -3.43
N LEU A 242 -4.78 -13.52 -3.94
CA LEU A 242 -4.34 -14.33 -5.07
C LEU A 242 -3.27 -15.31 -4.60
N LYS A 243 -3.58 -16.60 -4.59
CA LYS A 243 -2.58 -17.66 -4.43
C LYS A 243 -1.91 -17.85 -5.79
N LEU A 244 -0.64 -17.42 -5.90
CA LEU A 244 -0.01 -17.20 -7.21
C LEU A 244 0.43 -18.47 -7.90
N HIS A 245 0.81 -19.54 -7.16
CA HIS A 245 1.45 -20.73 -7.71
C HIS A 245 2.65 -20.36 -8.59
N THR A 246 3.54 -19.52 -8.04
CA THR A 246 4.70 -18.99 -8.77
C THR A 246 5.67 -20.12 -9.13
N ALA A 247 5.96 -20.28 -10.41
CA ALA A 247 7.02 -21.12 -10.94
C ALA A 247 8.10 -20.24 -11.53
N PHE A 248 9.32 -20.28 -10.96
CA PHE A 248 10.46 -19.52 -11.43
C PHE A 248 11.66 -20.43 -11.63
N ASP A 249 12.23 -20.42 -12.85
CA ASP A 249 13.46 -21.10 -13.22
C ASP A 249 14.49 -20.09 -13.77
N PRO A 250 15.51 -19.73 -12.99
CA PRO A 250 16.52 -18.77 -13.42
C PRO A 250 17.47 -19.32 -14.49
N ILE A 251 17.52 -20.64 -14.69
CA ILE A 251 18.35 -21.30 -15.73
C ILE A 251 17.61 -21.30 -17.05
N ALA A 252 16.36 -21.73 -17.04
CA ALA A 252 15.48 -21.70 -18.21
C ALA A 252 15.00 -20.29 -18.58
N LEU A 253 15.29 -19.27 -17.74
CA LEU A 253 14.83 -17.88 -17.88
C LEU A 253 13.30 -17.80 -18.03
N SER A 254 12.59 -18.50 -17.18
CA SER A 254 11.13 -18.54 -17.21
C SER A 254 10.50 -18.23 -15.86
N LEU A 255 9.41 -17.46 -15.89
CA LEU A 255 8.58 -17.18 -14.73
C LEU A 255 7.10 -17.24 -15.16
N ALA A 256 6.31 -17.98 -14.40
CA ALA A 256 4.87 -18.11 -14.63
C ALA A 256 4.13 -18.02 -13.29
N VAL A 257 2.86 -17.59 -13.35
CA VAL A 257 1.91 -17.63 -12.24
C VAL A 257 0.59 -18.22 -12.74
N ALA A 258 -0.16 -18.89 -11.84
CA ALA A 258 -1.48 -19.43 -12.11
C ALA A 258 -2.42 -19.12 -10.92
N PRO A 259 -2.82 -17.84 -10.74
CA PRO A 259 -3.48 -17.42 -9.52
C PRO A 259 -4.86 -18.01 -9.30
N GLU A 260 -5.09 -18.54 -8.11
CA GLU A 260 -6.41 -18.78 -7.56
C GLU A 260 -6.86 -17.51 -6.81
N VAL A 261 -8.09 -17.04 -7.06
CA VAL A 261 -8.59 -15.77 -6.56
C VAL A 261 -9.63 -15.99 -5.48
N VAL A 262 -9.41 -15.39 -4.32
CA VAL A 262 -10.40 -15.25 -3.25
C VAL A 262 -10.79 -13.80 -3.12
N ARG A 263 -12.08 -13.52 -2.98
CA ARG A 263 -12.65 -12.20 -2.77
C ARG A 263 -13.26 -12.11 -1.39
N TYR A 264 -12.86 -11.09 -0.64
CA TYR A 264 -13.55 -10.68 0.57
C TYR A 264 -14.40 -9.47 0.23
N ARG A 265 -15.70 -9.60 0.46
CA ARG A 265 -16.68 -8.54 0.27
C ARG A 265 -17.36 -8.27 1.61
N TYR A 266 -17.55 -7.02 1.91
CA TYR A 266 -18.25 -6.58 3.11
C TYR A 266 -19.27 -5.49 2.75
N LYS A 267 -20.17 -5.24 3.67
CA LYS A 267 -21.17 -4.18 3.60
C LYS A 267 -21.37 -3.63 4.99
N GLU A 268 -21.36 -2.33 5.09
CA GLU A 268 -21.66 -1.58 6.30
C GLU A 268 -22.98 -0.84 6.08
N ALA A 269 -23.86 -0.80 7.11
CA ALA A 269 -25.22 -0.32 6.94
C ALA A 269 -25.32 1.18 6.66
N SER A 270 -24.35 1.97 7.13
CA SER A 270 -24.35 3.43 7.03
C SER A 270 -23.59 3.97 5.81
N SER A 271 -22.80 3.15 5.12
CA SER A 271 -21.98 3.58 3.98
C SER A 271 -22.36 2.88 2.67
N GLN A 272 -22.19 3.59 1.57
CA GLN A 272 -22.26 3.07 0.20
C GLN A 272 -20.94 3.25 -0.57
N HIS A 273 -19.90 3.72 0.11
CA HIS A 273 -18.58 4.01 -0.46
C HIS A 273 -17.55 2.98 0.04
N PHE A 274 -17.43 1.86 -0.66
CA PHE A 274 -16.61 0.72 -0.25
C PHE A 274 -15.25 0.64 -0.94
N GLY A 275 -14.86 1.65 -1.71
CA GLY A 275 -13.58 1.64 -2.41
C GLY A 275 -12.41 1.55 -1.45
N VAL A 276 -11.45 0.64 -1.68
CA VAL A 276 -10.23 0.52 -0.89
C VAL A 276 -9.08 1.12 -1.69
N GLU A 277 -8.78 2.39 -1.43
CA GLU A 277 -7.67 3.12 -2.08
C GLU A 277 -6.38 3.02 -1.29
N ASN A 278 -6.46 2.98 0.04
CA ASN A 278 -5.28 2.82 0.88
C ASN A 278 -4.61 1.44 0.74
N SER A 279 -3.32 1.43 1.01
CA SER A 279 -2.54 0.19 1.01
C SER A 279 -2.68 -0.51 2.36
N MET A 280 -3.24 -1.72 2.33
CA MET A 280 -3.45 -2.55 3.52
C MET A 280 -2.16 -2.74 4.31
N SER A 281 -2.21 -2.61 5.64
CA SER A 281 -1.13 -3.03 6.54
C SER A 281 -1.43 -4.40 7.15
N ALA A 282 -0.40 -5.09 7.66
CA ALA A 282 -0.57 -6.42 8.23
C ALA A 282 0.40 -6.69 9.40
N LEU A 283 -0.06 -7.52 10.35
CA LEU A 283 0.70 -8.03 11.49
C LEU A 283 0.42 -9.53 11.64
N GLY A 284 1.38 -10.37 11.31
CA GLY A 284 1.15 -11.80 11.29
C GLY A 284 0.01 -12.15 10.33
N TRP A 285 -1.10 -12.64 10.86
CA TRP A 285 -2.31 -12.95 10.07
C TRP A 285 -3.36 -11.84 10.05
N LEU A 286 -3.13 -10.74 10.78
CA LEU A 286 -4.03 -9.60 10.84
C LEU A 286 -3.80 -8.69 9.64
N ALA A 287 -4.87 -8.24 9.02
CA ALA A 287 -4.83 -7.20 8.00
C ALA A 287 -5.71 -6.03 8.42
N PHE A 288 -5.22 -4.82 8.15
CA PHE A 288 -5.86 -3.56 8.50
C PHE A 288 -6.00 -2.69 7.27
N PHE A 289 -7.19 -2.20 7.02
CA PHE A 289 -7.47 -1.30 5.90
C PHE A 289 -8.69 -0.42 6.20
N ALA A 290 -8.87 0.59 5.38
CA ALA A 290 -10.02 1.47 5.43
C ALA A 290 -10.64 1.61 4.04
N ASP A 291 -11.79 2.25 3.95
CA ASP A 291 -12.48 2.51 2.69
C ASP A 291 -12.89 3.97 2.51
N ASN A 292 -13.37 4.29 1.32
CA ASN A 292 -13.87 5.62 0.97
C ASN A 292 -15.14 6.04 1.75
N GLY A 293 -15.75 5.12 2.48
CA GLY A 293 -16.85 5.42 3.41
C GLY A 293 -16.38 5.70 4.83
N GLY A 294 -15.07 5.57 5.06
CA GLY A 294 -14.47 5.73 6.38
C GLY A 294 -14.63 4.52 7.29
N THR A 295 -14.94 3.33 6.75
CA THR A 295 -14.92 2.10 7.54
C THR A 295 -13.49 1.62 7.72
N VAL A 296 -12.97 1.71 8.93
CA VAL A 296 -11.68 1.12 9.31
C VAL A 296 -11.92 -0.24 9.91
N GLN A 297 -11.19 -1.26 9.43
CA GLN A 297 -11.41 -2.63 9.89
C GLN A 297 -10.14 -3.46 9.98
N ALA A 298 -10.16 -4.44 10.87
CA ALA A 298 -9.20 -5.54 10.92
C ALA A 298 -9.88 -6.85 10.55
N ILE A 299 -9.17 -7.67 9.78
CA ILE A 299 -9.61 -9.02 9.42
C ILE A 299 -8.54 -10.05 9.72
N ASP A 300 -8.96 -11.26 10.03
CA ASP A 300 -8.10 -12.43 10.04
C ASP A 300 -7.96 -12.96 8.60
N LEU A 301 -6.79 -12.87 8.01
CA LEU A 301 -6.52 -13.34 6.64
C LEU A 301 -6.63 -14.87 6.48
N ARG A 302 -6.54 -15.64 7.56
CA ARG A 302 -6.65 -17.10 7.53
C ARG A 302 -8.10 -17.53 7.29
N THR A 303 -9.05 -16.78 7.85
CA THR A 303 -10.49 -17.13 7.85
C THR A 303 -11.36 -16.12 7.13
N PHE A 304 -10.80 -14.93 6.81
CA PHE A 304 -11.55 -13.75 6.34
C PHE A 304 -12.65 -13.34 7.31
N THR A 305 -12.37 -13.44 8.61
CA THR A 305 -13.29 -13.01 9.66
C THR A 305 -12.94 -11.60 10.08
N PRO A 306 -13.90 -10.65 10.06
CA PRO A 306 -13.73 -9.35 10.68
C PRO A 306 -13.51 -9.53 12.18
N LEU A 307 -12.51 -8.82 12.71
CA LEU A 307 -12.16 -8.87 14.13
C LEU A 307 -12.68 -7.64 14.86
N TRP A 308 -12.55 -6.50 14.23
CA TRP A 308 -13.11 -5.23 14.67
C TRP A 308 -13.29 -4.29 13.47
N ALA A 309 -14.21 -3.36 13.59
CA ALA A 309 -14.42 -2.27 12.66
C ALA A 309 -14.99 -1.05 13.37
N PHE A 310 -14.76 0.13 12.85
CA PHE A 310 -15.39 1.37 13.30
C PHE A 310 -15.50 2.40 12.17
N ALA A 311 -16.38 3.39 12.34
CA ALA A 311 -16.52 4.50 11.42
C ALA A 311 -15.51 5.60 11.73
N ALA A 312 -14.60 5.90 10.80
CA ALA A 312 -13.60 6.98 10.93
C ALA A 312 -14.20 8.37 10.73
N GLY A 313 -15.37 8.46 10.12
CA GLY A 313 -16.13 9.70 9.91
C GLY A 313 -16.20 10.17 8.47
N ASP A 314 -15.18 9.94 7.67
CA ASP A 314 -15.15 10.29 6.24
C ASP A 314 -14.13 9.40 5.51
N ASP A 315 -13.96 9.62 4.22
CA ASP A 315 -13.03 8.94 3.34
C ASP A 315 -11.63 8.79 3.98
N THR A 316 -11.03 7.61 3.81
CA THR A 316 -9.76 7.29 4.45
C THR A 316 -8.80 6.67 3.45
N ASP A 317 -8.13 7.55 2.66
CA ASP A 317 -7.11 7.16 1.69
C ASP A 317 -5.74 6.92 2.33
N ALA A 318 -5.48 7.60 3.46
CA ALA A 318 -4.26 7.39 4.21
C ALA A 318 -4.14 5.95 4.70
N SER A 319 -3.10 5.24 4.26
CA SER A 319 -2.83 3.89 4.76
C SER A 319 -2.58 3.90 6.27
N LEU A 320 -2.99 2.84 6.94
CA LEU A 320 -2.80 2.70 8.38
C LEU A 320 -1.33 2.34 8.66
N ALA A 321 -0.55 3.29 9.19
CA ALA A 321 0.83 3.02 9.59
C ALA A 321 0.84 2.25 10.91
N LEU A 322 1.44 1.06 10.89
CA LEU A 322 1.50 0.16 12.05
C LEU A 322 2.83 0.29 12.77
N ASP A 323 2.79 0.61 14.04
CA ASP A 323 3.94 0.61 14.94
C ASP A 323 3.95 -0.66 15.81
N THR A 324 4.92 -1.51 15.59
CA THR A 324 5.13 -2.75 16.35
C THR A 324 6.22 -2.61 17.41
N SER A 325 6.85 -1.44 17.54
CA SER A 325 7.87 -1.18 18.57
C SER A 325 7.29 -0.90 19.95
N LEU A 326 5.99 -0.60 20.00
CA LEU A 326 5.26 -0.34 21.23
C LEU A 326 4.92 -1.65 21.98
N PRO A 327 4.72 -1.62 23.28
CA PRO A 327 4.29 -2.79 24.07
C PRO A 327 3.01 -3.44 23.56
N ARG A 328 2.08 -2.61 23.00
CA ARG A 328 0.93 -3.06 22.23
C ARG A 328 1.02 -2.42 20.83
N PRO A 329 0.90 -3.21 19.75
CA PRO A 329 0.94 -2.67 18.40
C PRO A 329 -0.16 -1.61 18.20
N ALA A 330 0.20 -0.49 17.60
CA ALA A 330 -0.73 0.59 17.35
C ALA A 330 -0.77 0.98 15.88
N LEU A 331 -1.96 1.33 15.40
CA LEU A 331 -2.19 1.89 14.09
C LEU A 331 -2.32 3.42 14.20
N PHE A 332 -1.74 4.12 13.24
CA PHE A 332 -1.89 5.56 13.08
C PHE A 332 -2.51 5.85 11.73
N THR A 333 -3.59 6.63 11.71
CA THR A 333 -4.30 7.04 10.49
C THR A 333 -5.15 8.27 10.77
N GLY A 334 -5.92 8.71 9.79
CA GLY A 334 -6.94 9.75 9.89
C GLY A 334 -7.76 9.79 8.62
N CYS A 335 -8.82 10.60 8.62
CA CYS A 335 -9.73 10.71 7.49
C CYS A 335 -9.53 12.01 6.71
N GLU A 336 -10.10 12.05 5.53
CA GLU A 336 -10.28 13.24 4.70
C GLU A 336 -11.47 14.08 5.15
N VAL A 337 -11.74 15.14 4.43
CA VAL A 337 -12.99 15.89 4.40
C VAL A 337 -13.43 15.91 2.95
N ASP A 338 -14.22 14.93 2.59
CA ASP A 338 -14.66 14.65 1.22
C ASP A 338 -16.15 14.32 1.13
N LYS A 339 -16.59 13.15 1.58
CA LYS A 339 -17.96 12.64 1.39
C LYS A 339 -18.97 13.40 2.26
N THR A 340 -18.54 13.88 3.41
CA THR A 340 -19.37 14.70 4.32
C THR A 340 -19.54 16.14 3.85
N GLY A 341 -18.86 16.57 2.80
CA GLY A 341 -18.98 17.88 2.18
C GLY A 341 -17.68 18.68 2.17
N PRO A 342 -17.72 19.96 1.74
CA PRO A 342 -16.50 20.75 1.52
C PRO A 342 -15.89 21.29 2.81
N LYS A 343 -16.55 21.13 3.97
CA LYS A 343 -16.11 21.58 5.28
C LYS A 343 -16.43 20.51 6.33
N GLY A 344 -15.44 20.19 7.13
CA GLY A 344 -15.59 19.17 8.19
C GLY A 344 -14.34 19.08 9.06
N PHE A 345 -14.14 17.93 9.66
CA PHE A 345 -12.99 17.66 10.51
C PHE A 345 -12.23 16.43 10.02
N THR A 346 -10.92 16.59 9.85
CA THR A 346 -10.03 15.43 9.81
C THR A 346 -9.75 14.96 11.23
N HIS A 347 -9.72 13.65 11.43
CA HIS A 347 -9.53 13.02 12.72
C HIS A 347 -8.27 12.16 12.70
N LEU A 348 -7.17 12.67 13.26
CA LEU A 348 -5.94 11.91 13.42
C LEU A 348 -6.07 10.99 14.64
N ARG A 349 -5.75 9.71 14.50
CA ARG A 349 -6.02 8.69 15.53
C ARG A 349 -4.84 7.77 15.77
N ARG A 350 -4.72 7.34 17.03
CA ARG A 350 -4.04 6.12 17.43
C ARG A 350 -5.08 5.07 17.81
N ILE A 351 -4.89 3.86 17.30
CA ILE A 351 -5.81 2.75 17.45
C ILE A 351 -5.00 1.55 17.94
N ASP A 352 -5.44 0.90 19.00
CA ASP A 352 -4.89 -0.40 19.38
C ASP A 352 -5.16 -1.42 18.25
N ALA A 353 -4.10 -1.94 17.65
CA ALA A 353 -4.23 -2.79 16.47
C ALA A 353 -4.96 -4.12 16.75
N LEU A 354 -4.93 -4.60 17.99
CA LEU A 354 -5.52 -5.89 18.36
C LEU A 354 -7.02 -5.77 18.66
N THR A 355 -7.44 -4.65 19.24
CA THR A 355 -8.81 -4.47 19.73
C THR A 355 -9.65 -3.48 18.92
N GLY A 356 -9.02 -2.65 18.09
CA GLY A 356 -9.69 -1.56 17.40
C GLY A 356 -10.04 -0.36 18.30
N THR A 357 -9.62 -0.38 19.57
CA THR A 357 -9.88 0.72 20.50
C THR A 357 -9.13 1.95 20.06
N VAL A 358 -9.85 3.07 19.88
CA VAL A 358 -9.26 4.38 19.63
C VAL A 358 -8.71 4.91 20.94
N GLU A 359 -7.39 5.02 21.04
CA GLU A 359 -6.70 5.43 22.26
C GLU A 359 -6.64 6.96 22.41
N TRP A 360 -6.48 7.66 21.28
CA TRP A 360 -6.63 9.12 21.21
C TRP A 360 -7.10 9.57 19.83
N THR A 361 -7.69 10.76 19.78
CA THR A 361 -8.12 11.46 18.56
C THR A 361 -7.76 12.94 18.65
N ASN A 362 -7.11 13.46 17.62
CA ASN A 362 -6.92 14.90 17.38
C ASN A 362 -7.73 15.32 16.16
N SER A 363 -8.59 16.32 16.34
CA SER A 363 -9.49 16.80 15.29
C SER A 363 -9.09 18.20 14.83
N PHE A 364 -8.99 18.39 13.52
CA PHE A 364 -8.69 19.66 12.89
C PHE A 364 -9.78 20.03 11.91
N GLU A 365 -10.28 21.27 12.04
CA GLU A 365 -11.22 21.79 11.05
C GLU A 365 -10.49 21.96 9.71
N CYS A 366 -11.12 21.48 8.62
CA CYS A 366 -10.57 21.54 7.29
C CYS A 366 -11.62 22.01 6.30
N ARG A 367 -11.17 22.62 5.21
CA ARG A 367 -12.06 23.14 4.18
C ARG A 367 -11.47 22.93 2.80
N GLY A 368 -12.10 22.07 2.02
CA GLY A 368 -11.81 21.87 0.60
C GLY A 368 -12.10 23.13 -0.24
N ALA A 369 -11.62 23.15 -1.45
CA ALA A 369 -11.92 24.21 -2.41
C ALA A 369 -13.08 23.81 -3.33
N LEU A 370 -13.93 24.78 -3.68
CA LEU A 370 -15.07 24.62 -4.60
C LEU A 370 -14.78 25.33 -5.95
N THR A 371 -13.54 25.31 -6.41
CA THR A 371 -13.20 25.76 -7.78
C THR A 371 -13.54 24.66 -8.79
N PRO A 372 -13.49 24.87 -10.13
CA PRO A 372 -14.26 24.06 -11.10
C PRO A 372 -14.19 22.54 -10.92
N LYS A 373 -13.30 22.06 -10.06
CA LYS A 373 -13.31 20.71 -9.52
C LYS A 373 -13.29 20.79 -7.99
N LYS A 374 -14.05 19.94 -7.33
CA LYS A 374 -13.97 19.72 -5.89
C LYS A 374 -12.52 19.32 -5.54
N ILE A 375 -11.94 19.98 -4.57
CA ILE A 375 -10.63 19.65 -4.02
C ILE A 375 -10.82 19.33 -2.55
N ASP A 376 -10.55 18.11 -2.18
CA ASP A 376 -10.76 17.59 -0.85
C ASP A 376 -9.72 18.12 0.16
N ALA A 377 -9.95 17.93 1.45
CA ALA A 377 -9.11 18.41 2.53
C ALA A 377 -8.83 17.29 3.56
N GLY A 378 -7.99 17.54 4.54
CA GLY A 378 -7.72 16.60 5.62
C GLY A 378 -6.44 15.81 5.45
N LEU A 379 -6.45 14.55 5.85
CA LEU A 379 -5.28 13.66 5.81
C LEU A 379 -5.33 12.76 4.58
N PHE A 380 -4.39 12.97 3.64
CA PHE A 380 -4.19 12.10 2.47
C PHE A 380 -2.98 11.19 2.64
N ALA A 381 -1.95 11.68 3.31
CA ALA A 381 -0.67 10.98 3.40
C ALA A 381 -0.65 10.01 4.59
N THR A 382 -0.13 8.82 4.34
CA THR A 382 0.16 7.84 5.41
C THR A 382 1.08 8.45 6.47
N PRO A 383 0.75 8.37 7.76
CA PRO A 383 1.58 8.89 8.84
C PRO A 383 2.98 8.28 8.85
N ALA A 384 3.98 9.05 9.26
CA ALA A 384 5.33 8.56 9.43
C ALA A 384 5.60 8.23 10.91
N ILE A 385 6.04 7.00 11.16
CA ILE A 385 6.41 6.54 12.50
C ILE A 385 7.84 6.97 12.79
N GLY A 386 8.04 7.69 13.90
CA GLY A 386 9.36 8.07 14.37
C GLY A 386 10.18 6.87 14.83
N THR A 387 11.50 6.95 14.63
CA THR A 387 12.48 5.95 15.07
C THR A 387 13.73 6.64 15.64
N GLY A 388 14.57 5.93 16.36
CA GLY A 388 15.80 6.50 16.96
C GLY A 388 15.47 7.66 17.92
N ASP A 389 16.06 8.83 17.70
CA ASP A 389 15.90 10.00 18.57
C ASP A 389 14.49 10.61 18.57
N VAL A 390 13.63 10.19 17.65
CA VAL A 390 12.23 10.61 17.53
C VAL A 390 11.26 9.43 17.65
N ALA A 391 11.69 8.36 18.32
CA ALA A 391 10.90 7.13 18.47
C ALA A 391 9.54 7.36 19.15
N ASP A 392 9.43 8.35 20.00
CA ASP A 392 8.19 8.71 20.69
C ASP A 392 7.21 9.53 19.84
N LEU A 393 7.61 9.93 18.61
CA LEU A 393 6.82 10.81 17.76
C LEU A 393 6.17 10.07 16.60
N VAL A 394 5.00 10.55 16.19
CA VAL A 394 4.35 10.24 14.92
C VAL A 394 4.10 11.54 14.15
N PHE A 395 4.32 11.50 12.83
CA PHE A 395 4.22 12.67 11.98
C PHE A 395 3.02 12.54 11.04
N PHE A 396 2.22 13.61 11.00
CA PHE A 396 1.08 13.73 10.09
C PHE A 396 1.24 14.98 9.21
N THR A 397 0.73 14.90 7.98
CA THR A 397 0.60 16.06 7.09
C THR A 397 -0.86 16.27 6.77
N ILE A 398 -1.43 17.38 7.18
CA ILE A 398 -2.81 17.74 6.87
C ILE A 398 -2.85 18.85 5.83
N ALA A 399 -3.79 18.74 4.89
CA ALA A 399 -3.96 19.69 3.81
C ALA A 399 -5.27 20.45 3.94
N ARG A 400 -5.24 21.74 3.62
CA ARG A 400 -6.42 22.64 3.65
C ARG A 400 -7.10 22.70 5.02
N CYS A 401 -6.29 22.77 6.06
CA CYS A 401 -6.72 22.90 7.45
C CYS A 401 -6.05 24.11 8.11
N PRO A 402 -6.77 25.14 8.57
CA PRO A 402 -8.25 25.23 8.59
C PRO A 402 -8.90 25.73 7.30
N GLY A 403 -8.16 26.02 6.25
CA GLY A 403 -8.72 26.55 5.00
C GLY A 403 -7.93 26.17 3.76
N PRO A 404 -8.43 26.49 2.54
CA PRO A 404 -7.92 25.99 1.27
C PRO A 404 -6.42 26.24 1.01
N GLU A 405 -5.89 27.31 1.55
CA GLU A 405 -4.49 27.75 1.37
C GLU A 405 -3.57 27.28 2.52
N ASN A 406 -4.11 26.55 3.50
CA ASN A 406 -3.39 26.15 4.68
C ASN A 406 -3.06 24.66 4.67
N GLY A 407 -2.01 24.29 5.34
CA GLY A 407 -1.62 22.92 5.61
C GLY A 407 -0.62 22.89 6.75
N ALA A 408 -0.37 21.73 7.31
CA ALA A 408 0.59 21.59 8.37
C ALA A 408 1.29 20.23 8.34
N VAL A 409 2.53 20.24 8.79
CA VAL A 409 3.23 19.05 9.26
C VAL A 409 3.17 19.06 10.78
N LEU A 410 2.66 18.00 11.36
CA LEU A 410 2.46 17.86 12.81
C LEU A 410 3.36 16.75 13.34
N ALA A 411 4.07 17.01 14.44
CA ALA A 411 4.66 15.95 15.24
C ALA A 411 3.86 15.78 16.52
N LEU A 412 3.31 14.61 16.71
CA LEU A 412 2.52 14.27 17.89
C LEU A 412 3.26 13.21 18.71
N ASP A 413 3.15 13.33 20.03
CA ASP A 413 3.58 12.26 20.94
C ASP A 413 2.72 11.00 20.71
N LYS A 414 3.35 9.86 20.47
CA LYS A 414 2.65 8.62 20.13
C LYS A 414 1.71 8.14 21.23
N ALA A 415 2.11 8.32 22.49
CA ALA A 415 1.36 7.79 23.63
C ALA A 415 0.11 8.62 23.94
N THR A 416 0.23 9.93 23.86
CA THR A 416 -0.79 10.87 24.35
C THR A 416 -1.55 11.61 23.25
N GLY A 417 -1.00 11.64 22.03
CA GLY A 417 -1.51 12.47 20.94
C GLY A 417 -1.18 13.97 21.12
N ALA A 418 -0.46 14.35 22.16
CA ALA A 418 -0.11 15.76 22.39
C ALA A 418 0.77 16.30 21.25
N GLU A 419 0.45 17.50 20.77
CA GLU A 419 1.25 18.17 19.75
C GLU A 419 2.58 18.62 20.36
N VAL A 420 3.68 18.13 19.77
CA VAL A 420 5.04 18.51 20.20
C VAL A 420 5.53 19.71 19.40
N TRP A 421 5.27 19.71 18.09
CA TRP A 421 5.49 20.86 17.24
C TRP A 421 4.63 20.81 15.97
N ARG A 422 4.49 21.95 15.32
CA ARG A 422 3.79 22.16 14.04
C ARG A 422 4.63 23.07 13.13
N MET A 423 4.64 22.74 11.84
CA MET A 423 5.22 23.54 10.78
C MET A 423 4.17 23.84 9.71
#